data_16e55f87d0e24ac02525190c3edd5f2e
#
_entry.id   16e55f87d0e24ac02525190c3edd5f2e
#
_cell.length_a   1.000
_cell.length_b   1.000
_cell.length_c   1.000
_cell.angle_alpha   90.00
_cell.angle_beta   90.00
_cell.angle_gamma   90.00
#
_symmetry.space_group_name_H-M   'P 1'
#
loop_
_entity.id
_entity.type
_entity.pdbx_description
1 polymer ?
#
loop_
_entity_poly.entity_id
_entity_poly.type
_entity_poly.pdbx_seq_one_letter_code
_entity_poly.pdbx_strand_id
1 'polypeptide(L)'
;VASVAASLFFGLKFTASPLPVPGLPEEPPGSTLMLFSALPWTLAGGWLGPIAAAGLGILSGLLRGFWDTHNFFTLLDLGLMAAIFAVFVRQKYRTPLFQLLRQPLAASLSLVPLHVLLFIFSAFFAVSSASVTERLDYAFSNAGMVALAFGGEMLFAGLVAQVVSAAFSAQWGGLGSLQPSPAERSIETRFVSGT
;
A
#
# COMPACT_ATOMS: atom_id res chain seq x y z
N VAL A 1 -8.15 -6.77 15.15
CA VAL A 1 -7.04 -6.44 16.08
C VAL A 1 -6.11 -7.63 16.24
N ALA A 2 -6.60 -8.83 16.65
CA ALA A 2 -5.75 -10.00 16.87
C ALA A 2 -4.95 -10.41 15.62
N SER A 3 -5.54 -10.37 14.41
CA SER A 3 -4.85 -10.69 13.16
C SER A 3 -3.76 -9.67 12.80
N VAL A 4 -3.99 -8.40 13.10
CA VAL A 4 -2.98 -7.34 12.90
C VAL A 4 -1.84 -7.50 13.90
N ALA A 5 -2.13 -7.80 15.17
CA ALA A 5 -1.11 -8.07 16.17
C ALA A 5 -0.30 -9.33 15.85
N ALA A 6 -0.95 -10.41 15.40
CA ALA A 6 -0.28 -11.65 15.00
C ALA A 6 0.71 -11.42 13.83
N SER A 7 0.42 -10.46 12.93
CA SER A 7 1.32 -10.15 11.81
C SER A 7 2.70 -9.64 12.24
N LEU A 8 2.81 -9.07 13.44
CA LEU A 8 4.08 -8.59 13.99
C LEU A 8 5.01 -9.73 14.41
N PHE A 9 4.48 -10.91 14.71
CA PHE A 9 5.29 -12.07 15.12
C PHE A 9 5.85 -12.89 13.95
N PHE A 10 5.33 -12.67 12.73
CA PHE A 10 5.74 -13.38 11.52
C PHE A 10 6.41 -12.43 10.52
N GLY A 11 7.50 -11.81 10.93
CA GLY A 11 8.30 -10.93 10.09
C GLY A 11 9.66 -11.54 9.76
N LEU A 12 10.11 -11.39 8.51
CA LEU A 12 11.48 -11.66 8.08
C LEU A 12 12.22 -10.32 8.00
N LYS A 13 13.24 -10.13 8.83
CA LYS A 13 14.10 -8.95 8.75
C LYS A 13 15.16 -9.13 7.68
N PHE A 14 15.23 -8.18 6.76
CA PHE A 14 16.34 -8.07 5.83
C PHE A 14 17.41 -7.19 6.49
N THR A 15 18.46 -7.82 7.00
CA THR A 15 19.54 -7.16 7.77
C THR A 15 20.58 -6.43 6.90
N ALA A 16 20.34 -6.29 5.62
CA ALA A 16 21.33 -5.80 4.68
C ALA A 16 21.20 -4.31 4.34
N SER A 17 20.94 -3.44 5.32
CA SER A 17 21.16 -2.01 5.09
C SER A 17 22.58 -1.64 5.51
N PRO A 18 23.48 -1.28 4.59
CA PRO A 18 24.86 -0.89 4.92
C PRO A 18 24.95 0.49 5.57
N LEU A 19 23.86 1.28 5.55
CA LEU A 19 23.86 2.64 6.07
C LEU A 19 22.95 2.76 7.30
N PRO A 20 23.49 3.25 8.43
CA PRO A 20 22.69 3.57 9.60
C PRO A 20 21.72 4.71 9.31
N VAL A 21 20.58 4.75 9.99
CA VAL A 21 19.65 5.89 9.88
C VAL A 21 20.34 7.14 10.42
N PRO A 22 20.46 8.21 9.61
CA PRO A 22 21.10 9.43 10.06
C PRO A 22 20.44 9.99 11.32
N GLY A 23 21.25 10.25 12.36
CA GLY A 23 20.77 10.83 13.62
C GLY A 23 20.20 9.84 14.65
N LEU A 24 20.24 8.53 14.39
CA LEU A 24 19.95 7.52 15.40
C LEU A 24 21.26 6.86 15.87
N PRO A 25 21.45 6.70 17.21
CA PRO A 25 22.69 6.13 17.76
C PRO A 25 22.81 4.61 17.58
N GLU A 26 21.71 3.91 17.25
CA GLU A 26 21.68 2.46 17.08
C GLU A 26 21.46 2.10 15.60
N GLU A 27 21.99 0.95 15.19
CA GLU A 27 21.74 0.41 13.85
C GLU A 27 20.24 0.26 13.61
N PRO A 28 19.69 0.87 12.56
CA PRO A 28 18.28 0.73 12.28
C PRO A 28 17.98 -0.74 11.96
N PRO A 29 16.86 -1.26 12.43
CA PRO A 29 16.37 -2.53 11.94
C PRO A 29 16.17 -2.41 10.43
N GLY A 30 16.77 -3.30 9.64
CA GLY A 30 16.54 -3.37 8.21
C GLY A 30 15.05 -3.55 7.89
N SER A 31 14.66 -3.28 6.65
CA SER A 31 13.26 -3.42 6.22
C SER A 31 12.71 -4.81 6.57
N THR A 32 11.60 -4.86 7.26
CA THR A 32 10.97 -6.11 7.71
C THR A 32 9.84 -6.50 6.75
N LEU A 33 9.91 -7.72 6.21
CA LEU A 33 8.83 -8.34 5.45
C LEU A 33 7.82 -8.96 6.44
N MET A 34 6.65 -8.37 6.58
CA MET A 34 5.56 -8.86 7.45
C MET A 34 4.43 -9.43 6.60
N LEU A 35 4.49 -10.70 6.22
CA LEU A 35 3.58 -11.34 5.27
C LEU A 35 2.09 -11.13 5.57
N PHE A 36 1.72 -11.06 6.84
CA PHE A 36 0.31 -10.94 7.23
C PHE A 36 -0.16 -9.51 7.51
N SER A 37 0.74 -8.52 7.47
CA SER A 37 0.42 -7.14 7.85
C SER A 37 -0.61 -6.49 6.92
N ALA A 38 -0.56 -6.81 5.64
CA ALA A 38 -1.43 -6.25 4.63
C ALA A 38 -2.78 -6.98 4.47
N LEU A 39 -2.90 -8.23 4.92
CA LEU A 39 -4.11 -9.03 4.75
C LEU A 39 -5.39 -8.40 5.32
N PRO A 40 -5.41 -7.89 6.57
CA PRO A 40 -6.63 -7.37 7.16
C PRO A 40 -7.22 -6.22 6.37
N TRP A 41 -6.41 -5.26 5.94
CA TRP A 41 -6.90 -4.10 5.22
C TRP A 41 -7.13 -4.36 3.72
N THR A 42 -6.43 -5.31 3.08
CA THR A 42 -6.73 -5.71 1.70
C THR A 42 -8.08 -6.45 1.63
N LEU A 43 -8.34 -7.38 2.55
CA LEU A 43 -9.64 -8.06 2.62
C LEU A 43 -10.77 -7.10 2.98
N ALA A 44 -10.56 -6.20 3.94
CA ALA A 44 -11.53 -5.16 4.26
C ALA A 44 -11.80 -4.22 3.09
N GLY A 45 -10.79 -3.89 2.29
CA GLY A 45 -10.93 -3.08 1.08
C GLY A 45 -11.88 -3.68 0.07
N GLY A 46 -11.77 -4.99 -0.15
CA GLY A 46 -12.68 -5.71 -1.04
C GLY A 46 -14.12 -5.80 -0.50
N TRP A 47 -14.30 -6.14 0.76
CA TRP A 47 -15.62 -6.40 1.34
C TRP A 47 -16.30 -5.18 1.94
N LEU A 48 -15.59 -4.39 2.75
CA LEU A 48 -16.17 -3.32 3.55
C LEU A 48 -16.01 -1.93 2.92
N GLY A 49 -14.97 -1.75 2.11
CA GLY A 49 -14.71 -0.51 1.40
C GLY A 49 -13.58 0.35 1.97
N PRO A 50 -13.36 1.55 1.40
CA PRO A 50 -12.14 2.32 1.63
C PRO A 50 -11.99 2.85 3.07
N ILE A 51 -13.08 3.21 3.73
CA ILE A 51 -13.02 3.73 5.12
C ILE A 51 -12.57 2.64 6.09
N ALA A 52 -13.15 1.44 5.98
CA ALA A 52 -12.78 0.31 6.83
C ALA A 52 -11.35 -0.16 6.55
N ALA A 53 -10.96 -0.20 5.27
CA ALA A 53 -9.60 -0.52 4.87
C ALA A 53 -8.59 0.49 5.43
N ALA A 54 -8.86 1.80 5.27
CA ALA A 54 -8.02 2.87 5.82
C ALA A 54 -7.87 2.75 7.33
N GLY A 55 -8.95 2.50 8.06
CA GLY A 55 -8.91 2.31 9.52
C GLY A 55 -8.04 1.13 9.94
N LEU A 56 -8.13 -0.01 9.25
CA LEU A 56 -7.27 -1.16 9.50
C LEU A 56 -5.82 -0.92 9.04
N GLY A 57 -5.61 -0.18 7.95
CA GLY A 57 -4.30 0.25 7.50
C GLY A 57 -3.62 1.17 8.52
N ILE A 58 -4.35 2.15 9.07
CA ILE A 58 -3.88 3.03 10.14
C ILE A 58 -3.51 2.21 11.39
N LEU A 59 -4.35 1.26 11.80
CA LEU A 59 -4.07 0.39 12.94
C LEU A 59 -2.82 -0.48 12.71
N SER A 60 -2.69 -1.06 11.52
CA SER A 60 -1.49 -1.82 11.12
C SER A 60 -0.25 -0.93 11.12
N GLY A 61 -0.36 0.27 10.57
CA GLY A 61 0.71 1.26 10.54
C GLY A 61 1.13 1.76 11.93
N LEU A 62 0.17 1.93 12.84
CA LEU A 62 0.43 2.31 14.22
C LEU A 62 1.23 1.22 14.95
N LEU A 63 0.81 -0.03 14.82
CA LEU A 63 1.52 -1.15 15.42
C LEU A 63 2.93 -1.31 14.83
N ARG A 64 3.05 -1.22 13.50
CA ARG A 64 4.33 -1.30 12.81
C ARG A 64 5.23 -0.11 13.15
N GLY A 65 4.68 1.09 13.21
CA GLY A 65 5.40 2.30 13.60
C GLY A 65 5.95 2.23 15.02
N PHE A 66 5.23 1.58 15.92
CA PHE A 66 5.66 1.45 17.31
C PHE A 66 6.74 0.38 17.51
N TRP A 67 6.66 -0.78 16.82
CA TRP A 67 7.55 -1.92 17.05
C TRP A 67 8.65 -2.12 16.01
N ASP A 68 8.50 -1.59 14.80
CA ASP A 68 9.42 -1.90 13.70
C ASP A 68 10.07 -0.64 13.10
N THR A 69 9.29 0.27 12.57
CA THR A 69 9.85 1.40 11.83
C THR A 69 10.23 2.60 12.69
N HIS A 70 9.70 2.69 13.92
CA HIS A 70 9.82 3.86 14.81
C HIS A 70 9.51 5.20 14.10
N ASN A 71 8.69 5.15 13.04
CA ASN A 71 8.35 6.29 12.21
C ASN A 71 6.83 6.51 12.22
N PHE A 72 6.42 7.70 12.63
CA PHE A 72 5.01 8.07 12.71
C PHE A 72 4.33 8.15 11.33
N PHE A 73 5.09 8.39 10.26
CA PHE A 73 4.56 8.39 8.90
C PHE A 73 4.07 7.02 8.44
N THR A 74 4.55 5.92 9.01
CA THR A 74 4.10 4.56 8.68
C THR A 74 2.59 4.38 8.88
N LEU A 75 2.01 5.05 9.86
CA LEU A 75 0.58 5.06 10.13
C LEU A 75 -0.22 5.68 8.98
N LEU A 76 0.23 6.84 8.50
CA LEU A 76 -0.41 7.55 7.40
C LEU A 76 -0.21 6.82 6.07
N ASP A 77 0.99 6.29 5.86
CA ASP A 77 1.35 5.56 4.65
C ASP A 77 0.49 4.31 4.49
N LEU A 78 0.44 3.40 5.46
CA LEU A 78 -0.37 2.19 5.37
C LEU A 78 -1.88 2.49 5.33
N GLY A 79 -2.34 3.54 6.02
CA GLY A 79 -3.72 4.00 5.91
C GLY A 79 -4.07 4.46 4.49
N LEU A 80 -3.18 5.23 3.87
CA LEU A 80 -3.34 5.71 2.50
C LEU A 80 -3.28 4.55 1.49
N MET A 81 -2.29 3.62 1.63
CA MET A 81 -2.20 2.43 0.78
C MET A 81 -3.47 1.59 0.84
N ALA A 82 -4.01 1.36 2.03
CA ALA A 82 -5.24 0.61 2.24
C ALA A 82 -6.45 1.29 1.59
N ALA A 83 -6.56 2.61 1.71
CA ALA A 83 -7.63 3.37 1.06
C ALA A 83 -7.54 3.30 -0.47
N ILE A 84 -6.35 3.50 -1.05
CA ILE A 84 -6.12 3.44 -2.48
C ILE A 84 -6.39 2.03 -3.03
N PHE A 85 -5.91 0.99 -2.35
CA PHE A 85 -6.24 -0.40 -2.71
C PHE A 85 -7.75 -0.62 -2.81
N ALA A 86 -8.49 -0.21 -1.77
CA ALA A 86 -9.94 -0.36 -1.74
C ALA A 86 -10.64 0.43 -2.86
N VAL A 87 -10.15 1.61 -3.20
CA VAL A 87 -10.65 2.39 -4.34
C VAL A 87 -10.37 1.66 -5.66
N PHE A 88 -9.20 1.07 -5.83
CA PHE A 88 -8.83 0.33 -7.05
C PHE A 88 -9.72 -0.89 -7.25
N VAL A 89 -9.87 -1.76 -6.25
CA VAL A 89 -10.67 -2.98 -6.40
C VAL A 89 -12.18 -2.73 -6.48
N ARG A 90 -12.66 -1.59 -6.01
CA ARG A 90 -14.10 -1.22 -5.99
C ARG A 90 -14.51 -0.24 -7.08
N GLN A 91 -13.57 0.24 -7.89
CA GLN A 91 -13.90 1.17 -8.96
C GLN A 91 -14.76 0.50 -10.05
N LYS A 92 -15.59 1.30 -10.73
CA LYS A 92 -16.65 0.82 -11.65
C LYS A 92 -16.41 1.14 -13.12
N TYR A 93 -15.23 1.65 -13.47
CA TYR A 93 -14.96 2.04 -14.85
C TYR A 93 -14.64 0.83 -15.74
N ARG A 94 -15.12 0.86 -17.01
CA ARG A 94 -14.99 -0.26 -17.95
C ARG A 94 -13.70 -0.28 -18.77
N THR A 95 -12.87 0.78 -18.70
CA THR A 95 -11.62 0.85 -19.46
C THR A 95 -10.60 -0.23 -19.04
N PRO A 96 -9.73 -0.69 -19.95
CA PRO A 96 -8.80 -1.79 -19.68
C PRO A 96 -7.90 -1.57 -18.46
N LEU A 97 -7.40 -0.34 -18.29
CA LEU A 97 -6.58 0.02 -17.13
C LEU A 97 -7.33 -0.22 -15.81
N PHE A 98 -8.58 0.23 -15.74
CA PHE A 98 -9.40 0.06 -14.55
C PHE A 98 -9.88 -1.39 -14.37
N GLN A 99 -10.03 -2.16 -15.45
CA GLN A 99 -10.27 -3.60 -15.34
C GLN A 99 -9.08 -4.33 -14.71
N LEU A 100 -7.85 -3.94 -15.07
CA LEU A 100 -6.64 -4.47 -14.45
C LEU A 100 -6.57 -4.13 -12.96
N LEU A 101 -6.79 -2.86 -12.60
CA LEU A 101 -6.76 -2.39 -11.20
C LEU A 101 -7.89 -2.98 -10.32
N ARG A 102 -8.96 -3.51 -10.90
CA ARG A 102 -9.97 -4.27 -10.14
C ARG A 102 -9.48 -5.65 -9.70
N GLN A 103 -8.46 -6.19 -10.36
CA GLN A 103 -7.86 -7.45 -9.93
C GLN A 103 -7.03 -7.19 -8.66
N PRO A 104 -7.32 -7.90 -7.54
CA PRO A 104 -6.64 -7.65 -6.27
C PRO A 104 -5.12 -7.74 -6.35
N LEU A 105 -4.60 -8.70 -7.12
CA LEU A 105 -3.17 -8.86 -7.32
C LEU A 105 -2.55 -7.65 -8.05
N ALA A 106 -3.17 -7.20 -9.13
CA ALA A 106 -2.68 -6.04 -9.87
C ALA A 106 -2.79 -4.75 -9.05
N ALA A 107 -3.90 -4.57 -8.31
CA ALA A 107 -4.08 -3.45 -7.40
C ALA A 107 -3.00 -3.42 -6.31
N SER A 108 -2.73 -4.56 -5.66
CA SER A 108 -1.72 -4.61 -4.59
C SER A 108 -0.32 -4.31 -5.12
N LEU A 109 0.09 -4.90 -6.23
CA LEU A 109 1.41 -4.65 -6.82
C LEU A 109 1.58 -3.20 -7.32
N SER A 110 0.50 -2.56 -7.79
CA SER A 110 0.55 -1.15 -8.21
C SER A 110 0.80 -0.18 -7.05
N LEU A 111 0.61 -0.60 -5.79
CA LEU A 111 0.93 0.22 -4.61
C LEU A 111 2.42 0.26 -4.29
N VAL A 112 3.21 -0.71 -4.78
CA VAL A 112 4.64 -0.79 -4.45
C VAL A 112 5.41 0.47 -4.85
N PRO A 113 5.34 0.96 -6.10
CA PRO A 113 6.04 2.19 -6.48
C PRO A 113 5.54 3.42 -5.69
N LEU A 114 4.25 3.47 -5.37
CA LEU A 114 3.70 4.57 -4.58
C LEU A 114 4.24 4.55 -3.15
N HIS A 115 4.31 3.37 -2.52
CA HIS A 115 4.89 3.20 -1.19
C HIS A 115 6.38 3.62 -1.16
N VAL A 116 7.16 3.26 -2.18
CA VAL A 116 8.57 3.68 -2.29
C VAL A 116 8.69 5.19 -2.38
N LEU A 117 7.83 5.85 -3.15
CA LEU A 117 7.82 7.33 -3.22
C LEU A 117 7.48 7.96 -1.86
N LEU A 118 6.50 7.40 -1.15
CA LEU A 118 6.15 7.88 0.20
C LEU A 118 7.26 7.60 1.21
N PHE A 119 7.96 6.47 1.09
CA PHE A 119 9.14 6.18 1.91
C PHE A 119 10.23 7.24 1.70
N ILE A 120 10.58 7.55 0.45
CA ILE A 120 11.59 8.58 0.15
C ILE A 120 11.17 9.92 0.73
N PHE A 121 9.89 10.28 0.57
CA PHE A 121 9.35 11.51 1.13
C PHE A 121 9.38 11.52 2.67
N SER A 122 8.94 10.45 3.32
CA SER A 122 8.93 10.33 4.78
C SER A 122 10.33 10.35 5.37
N ALA A 123 11.28 9.69 4.74
CA ALA A 123 12.69 9.69 5.15
C ALA A 123 13.28 11.11 5.15
N PHE A 124 12.88 11.94 4.20
CA PHE A 124 13.31 13.33 4.13
C PHE A 124 12.87 14.15 5.36
N PHE A 125 11.67 13.89 5.90
CA PHE A 125 11.12 14.63 7.04
C PHE A 125 11.40 13.98 8.39
N ALA A 126 11.48 12.66 8.45
CA ALA A 126 11.63 11.92 9.71
C ALA A 126 13.03 12.10 10.33
N VAL A 127 14.05 12.36 9.52
CA VAL A 127 15.45 12.48 9.97
C VAL A 127 15.84 13.96 10.10
N SER A 128 15.59 14.54 11.26
CA SER A 128 15.77 15.98 11.47
C SER A 128 17.23 16.43 11.69
N SER A 129 18.12 15.55 12.13
CA SER A 129 19.50 15.89 12.55
C SER A 129 20.56 15.77 11.45
N ALA A 130 20.23 15.15 10.29
CA ALA A 130 21.16 14.94 9.19
C ALA A 130 21.05 16.03 8.12
N SER A 131 22.13 16.21 7.35
CA SER A 131 22.12 17.07 6.16
C SER A 131 21.14 16.55 5.11
N VAL A 132 20.70 17.41 4.20
CA VAL A 132 19.81 17.03 3.09
C VAL A 132 20.39 15.90 2.24
N THR A 133 21.70 15.96 1.99
CA THR A 133 22.43 14.97 1.20
C THR A 133 22.40 13.60 1.88
N GLU A 134 22.66 13.53 3.20
CA GLU A 134 22.64 12.27 3.96
C GLU A 134 21.24 11.66 3.98
N ARG A 135 20.18 12.47 4.10
CA ARG A 135 18.79 11.99 4.05
C ARG A 135 18.43 11.38 2.70
N LEU A 136 18.84 12.03 1.62
CA LEU A 136 18.59 11.53 0.27
C LEU A 136 19.39 10.26 0.00
N ASP A 137 20.65 10.23 0.39
CA ASP A 137 21.49 9.04 0.24
C ASP A 137 20.91 7.84 0.99
N TYR A 138 20.49 8.03 2.23
CA TYR A 138 19.77 7.02 3.00
C TYR A 138 18.50 6.55 2.30
N ALA A 139 17.65 7.48 1.84
CA ALA A 139 16.37 7.14 1.24
C ALA A 139 16.55 6.34 -0.06
N PHE A 140 17.46 6.76 -0.94
CA PHE A 140 17.70 6.06 -2.20
C PHE A 140 18.41 4.72 -2.01
N SER A 141 19.38 4.64 -1.10
CA SER A 141 20.10 3.40 -0.82
C SER A 141 19.17 2.31 -0.25
N ASN A 142 18.16 2.70 0.53
CA ASN A 142 17.21 1.76 1.12
C ASN A 142 15.95 1.53 0.27
N ALA A 143 15.68 2.33 -0.75
CA ALA A 143 14.46 2.26 -1.57
C ALA A 143 14.25 0.86 -2.18
N GLY A 144 15.31 0.21 -2.66
CA GLY A 144 15.25 -1.13 -3.22
C GLY A 144 14.83 -2.20 -2.22
N MET A 145 15.36 -2.15 -0.99
CA MET A 145 15.00 -3.10 0.06
C MET A 145 13.58 -2.87 0.57
N VAL A 146 13.15 -1.61 0.68
CA VAL A 146 11.77 -1.25 1.00
C VAL A 146 10.81 -1.75 -0.09
N ALA A 147 11.16 -1.58 -1.37
CA ALA A 147 10.38 -2.10 -2.49
C ALA A 147 10.24 -3.63 -2.44
N LEU A 148 11.31 -4.36 -2.13
CA LEU A 148 11.29 -5.82 -2.01
C LEU A 148 10.45 -6.29 -0.82
N ALA A 149 10.63 -5.67 0.35
CA ALA A 149 9.88 -6.03 1.55
C ALA A 149 8.38 -5.76 1.38
N PHE A 150 8.01 -4.55 1.00
CA PHE A 150 6.61 -4.19 0.77
C PHE A 150 6.03 -4.92 -0.45
N GLY A 151 6.82 -5.11 -1.51
CA GLY A 151 6.41 -5.89 -2.69
C GLY A 151 6.09 -7.34 -2.35
N GLY A 152 6.87 -7.98 -1.50
CA GLY A 152 6.58 -9.33 -1.00
C GLY A 152 5.28 -9.40 -0.18
N GLU A 153 5.05 -8.42 0.70
CA GLU A 153 3.80 -8.31 1.46
C GLU A 153 2.60 -8.11 0.52
N MET A 154 2.71 -7.21 -0.45
CA MET A 154 1.65 -6.93 -1.41
C MET A 154 1.39 -8.09 -2.37
N LEU A 155 2.43 -8.81 -2.78
CA LEU A 155 2.28 -10.02 -3.59
C LEU A 155 1.48 -11.08 -2.82
N PHE A 156 1.87 -11.36 -1.59
CA PHE A 156 1.17 -12.34 -0.75
C PHE A 156 -0.28 -11.94 -0.47
N ALA A 157 -0.50 -10.71 0.01
CA ALA A 157 -1.83 -10.19 0.29
C ALA A 157 -2.71 -10.13 -0.96
N GLY A 158 -2.14 -9.73 -2.09
CA GLY A 158 -2.80 -9.68 -3.39
C GLY A 158 -3.21 -11.07 -3.90
N LEU A 159 -2.36 -12.08 -3.76
CA LEU A 159 -2.69 -13.46 -4.10
C LEU A 159 -3.83 -14.00 -3.24
N VAL A 160 -3.76 -13.82 -1.92
CA VAL A 160 -4.84 -14.24 -1.01
C VAL A 160 -6.15 -13.52 -1.37
N ALA A 161 -6.08 -12.19 -1.56
CA ALA A 161 -7.26 -11.40 -1.95
C ALA A 161 -7.81 -11.83 -3.31
N GLN A 162 -6.96 -12.23 -4.27
CA GLN A 162 -7.38 -12.74 -5.57
C GLN A 162 -8.15 -14.06 -5.44
N VAL A 163 -7.66 -14.99 -4.64
CA VAL A 163 -8.35 -16.26 -4.36
C VAL A 163 -9.70 -16.01 -3.67
N VAL A 164 -9.70 -15.14 -2.66
CA VAL A 164 -10.92 -14.78 -1.93
C VAL A 164 -11.92 -14.07 -2.83
N SER A 165 -11.49 -13.17 -3.70
CA SER A 165 -12.37 -12.47 -4.65
C SER A 165 -13.00 -13.43 -5.68
N ALA A 166 -12.27 -14.46 -6.09
CA ALA A 166 -12.80 -15.50 -6.98
C ALA A 166 -13.84 -16.38 -6.26
N ALA A 167 -13.57 -16.77 -5.02
CA ALA A 167 -14.47 -17.59 -4.22
C ALA A 167 -15.76 -16.85 -3.80
N PHE A 168 -15.67 -15.56 -3.53
CA PHE A 168 -16.77 -14.72 -3.00
C PHE A 168 -17.07 -13.52 -3.93
N SER A 169 -17.10 -13.75 -5.23
CA SER A 169 -17.25 -12.70 -6.24
C SER A 169 -18.48 -11.81 -6.07
N ALA A 170 -19.58 -12.36 -5.56
CA ALA A 170 -20.82 -11.60 -5.32
C ALA A 170 -20.69 -10.54 -4.19
N GLN A 171 -19.77 -10.72 -3.27
CA GLN A 171 -19.56 -9.83 -2.12
C GLN A 171 -18.35 -8.92 -2.31
N TRP A 172 -17.46 -9.25 -3.26
CA TRP A 172 -16.21 -8.53 -3.51
C TRP A 172 -16.39 -7.31 -4.42
N GLY A 173 -15.76 -6.21 -4.10
CA GLY A 173 -15.72 -5.02 -4.96
C GLY A 173 -16.95 -4.14 -4.95
N GLY A 174 -18.01 -4.55 -4.25
CA GLY A 174 -19.29 -3.85 -4.21
C GLY A 174 -20.15 -4.09 -5.47
N LEU A 175 -21.46 -4.09 -5.27
CA LEU A 175 -22.44 -4.26 -6.33
C LEU A 175 -22.60 -2.96 -7.13
N GLY A 176 -22.47 -3.02 -8.42
CA GLY A 176 -22.76 -1.88 -9.30
C GLY A 176 -22.43 -2.13 -10.77
N SER A 177 -23.23 -1.55 -11.66
CA SER A 177 -23.00 -1.60 -13.10
C SER A 177 -21.72 -0.88 -13.49
N LEU A 178 -21.01 -1.40 -14.51
CA LEU A 178 -19.84 -0.75 -15.08
C LEU A 178 -20.24 0.56 -15.77
N GLN A 179 -19.48 1.61 -15.55
CA GLN A 179 -19.69 2.93 -16.10
C GLN A 179 -18.58 3.29 -17.09
N PRO A 180 -18.88 4.14 -18.11
CA PRO A 180 -17.83 4.70 -18.95
C PRO A 180 -16.87 5.56 -18.09
N SER A 181 -15.59 5.55 -18.44
CA SER A 181 -14.60 6.37 -17.76
C SER A 181 -14.81 7.86 -18.01
N PRO A 182 -14.26 8.75 -17.17
CA PRO A 182 -14.32 10.19 -17.41
C PRO A 182 -13.76 10.60 -18.79
N ALA A 183 -12.75 9.91 -19.29
CA ALA A 183 -12.17 10.15 -20.61
C ALA A 183 -13.15 9.76 -21.74
N GLU A 184 -13.86 8.63 -21.61
CA GLU A 184 -14.89 8.21 -22.56
C GLU A 184 -16.07 9.17 -22.58
N ARG A 185 -16.53 9.64 -21.43
CA ARG A 185 -17.61 10.64 -21.32
C ARG A 185 -17.23 11.96 -21.98
N SER A 186 -15.97 12.39 -21.85
CA SER A 186 -15.47 13.61 -22.49
C SER A 186 -15.51 13.53 -24.02
N ILE A 187 -15.29 12.34 -24.59
CA ILE A 187 -15.38 12.12 -26.05
C ILE A 187 -16.86 12.11 -26.49
N GLU A 188 -17.73 11.39 -25.79
CA GLU A 188 -19.16 11.34 -26.07
C GLU A 188 -19.80 12.74 -26.02
N THR A 189 -19.47 13.55 -25.02
CA THR A 189 -19.98 14.94 -24.92
C THR A 189 -19.47 15.82 -26.05
N ARG A 190 -18.26 15.62 -26.56
CA ARG A 190 -17.76 16.37 -27.72
C ARG A 190 -18.45 15.98 -29.03
N PHE A 191 -18.84 14.72 -29.21
CA PHE A 191 -19.60 14.30 -30.37
C PHE A 191 -21.04 14.82 -30.34
N VAL A 192 -21.69 14.86 -29.18
CA VAL A 192 -23.07 15.37 -29.04
C VAL A 192 -23.14 16.90 -29.12
N SER A 193 -22.09 17.63 -28.71
CA SER A 193 -22.06 19.10 -28.81
C SER A 193 -21.56 19.62 -30.16
N GLY A 194 -21.10 18.75 -31.06
CA GLY A 194 -20.62 19.11 -32.42
C GLY A 194 -21.64 18.91 -33.53
N THR A 195 -22.87 18.48 -33.19
CA THR A 195 -24.04 18.43 -34.08
C THR A 195 -25.02 19.53 -33.75
#